data_161c188456c7ca465021c70a30f4058b
#
_entry.id   161c188456c7ca465021c70a30f4058b
#
_cell.length_a   1.000
_cell.length_b   1.000
_cell.length_c   1.000
_cell.angle_alpha   90.00
_cell.angle_beta   90.00
_cell.angle_gamma   90.00
#
_symmetry.space_group_name_H-M   'P 1'
#
loop_
_entity.id
_entity.type
_entity.pdbx_description
1 polymer ?
#
loop_
_entity_poly.entity_id
_entity_poly.type
_entity_poly.pdbx_seq_one_letter_code
_entity_poly.pdbx_strand_id
1 'polypeptide(L)'
;TLLTDVTPAMTIAGSDVFAPVLSIMPVLDEDVAVATVNASPYRLGASVFGAPRTARALAARLDVGTVTINDLIVPTADPRAPFGGRGASGFGVTRGAEGLLDMTRPRVVWHKSARRRLHHRAVDAGVARVIAALPALCYGSARTRLAALRTLVRDLVIHRPPQAQEHSA
;
A
#
# COMPACT_ATOMS: atom_id res chain seq x y z
N THR A 1 6.46 34.54 16.45
CA THR A 1 5.49 35.38 15.74
C THR A 1 4.19 34.62 15.59
N LEU A 2 3.05 35.26 15.91
CA LEU A 2 1.72 34.74 15.68
C LEU A 2 1.07 35.50 14.54
N LEU A 3 0.61 34.79 13.52
CA LEU A 3 -0.15 35.34 12.39
C LEU A 3 -1.61 34.89 12.53
N THR A 4 -2.54 35.81 12.53
CA THR A 4 -3.98 35.55 12.56
C THR A 4 -4.62 35.83 11.21
N ASP A 5 -5.82 35.29 11.00
CA ASP A 5 -6.61 35.50 9.80
C ASP A 5 -5.88 35.07 8.51
N VAL A 6 -5.00 34.08 8.62
CA VAL A 6 -4.32 33.51 7.47
C VAL A 6 -5.33 32.80 6.56
N THR A 7 -5.19 32.99 5.26
CA THR A 7 -6.03 32.32 4.26
C THR A 7 -5.23 31.34 3.41
N PRO A 8 -5.88 30.33 2.78
CA PRO A 8 -5.18 29.36 1.93
C PRO A 8 -4.44 29.99 0.74
N ALA A 9 -4.84 31.20 0.31
CA ALA A 9 -4.21 31.91 -0.80
C ALA A 9 -2.88 32.61 -0.42
N MET A 10 -2.59 32.74 0.86
CA MET A 10 -1.35 33.36 1.33
C MET A 10 -0.18 32.40 1.19
N THR A 11 0.95 32.88 0.73
CA THR A 11 2.17 32.09 0.54
C THR A 11 2.58 31.33 1.81
N ILE A 12 2.41 31.94 2.99
CA ILE A 12 2.75 31.35 4.28
C ILE A 12 1.96 30.06 4.56
N ALA A 13 0.71 29.94 4.06
CA ALA A 13 -0.14 28.78 4.26
C ALA A 13 0.39 27.51 3.56
N GLY A 14 1.13 27.68 2.47
CA GLY A 14 1.75 26.60 1.69
C GLY A 14 3.26 26.50 1.84
N SER A 15 3.85 27.23 2.78
CA SER A 15 5.31 27.27 2.99
C SER A 15 5.74 26.40 4.16
N ASP A 16 6.87 25.72 4.01
CA ASP A 16 7.55 25.05 5.10
C ASP A 16 8.51 26.02 5.79
N VAL A 17 8.11 26.52 6.95
CA VAL A 17 8.80 27.63 7.62
C VAL A 17 9.53 27.14 8.87
N PHE A 18 10.87 27.05 8.79
CA PHE A 18 11.72 26.71 9.93
C PHE A 18 12.06 27.95 10.78
N ALA A 19 11.04 28.51 11.41
CA ALA A 19 11.14 29.69 12.29
C ALA A 19 10.05 29.64 13.37
N PRO A 20 10.18 30.39 14.47
CA PRO A 20 9.17 30.46 15.51
C PRO A 20 7.93 31.26 15.06
N VAL A 21 7.24 30.74 14.08
CA VAL A 21 6.02 31.33 13.49
C VAL A 21 4.87 30.33 13.63
N LEU A 22 3.73 30.81 14.08
CA LEU A 22 2.46 30.08 14.09
C LEU A 22 1.43 30.84 13.28
N SER A 23 0.80 30.17 12.35
CA SER A 23 -0.30 30.72 11.53
C SER A 23 -1.63 30.15 12.00
N ILE A 24 -2.60 31.03 12.29
CA ILE A 24 -3.97 30.66 12.62
C ILE A 24 -4.85 30.95 11.41
N MET A 25 -5.53 29.91 10.95
CA MET A 25 -6.45 29.95 9.82
C MET A 25 -7.85 29.60 10.31
N PRO A 26 -8.75 30.58 10.47
CA PRO A 26 -10.13 30.31 10.84
C PRO A 26 -10.84 29.59 9.68
N VAL A 27 -11.65 28.60 10.02
CA VAL A 27 -12.45 27.82 9.07
C VAL A 27 -13.90 27.79 9.50
N LEU A 28 -14.82 27.61 8.53
CA LEU A 28 -16.25 27.65 8.80
C LEU A 28 -16.74 26.38 9.52
N ASP A 29 -16.17 25.23 9.13
CA ASP A 29 -16.57 23.93 9.65
C ASP A 29 -15.43 22.91 9.51
N GLU A 30 -15.70 21.70 9.97
CA GLU A 30 -14.76 20.57 9.97
C GLU A 30 -14.42 20.08 8.55
N ASP A 31 -15.35 20.18 7.59
CA ASP A 31 -15.13 19.75 6.21
C ASP A 31 -14.14 20.69 5.51
N VAL A 32 -14.27 21.98 5.72
CA VAL A 32 -13.32 22.98 5.24
C VAL A 32 -11.96 22.78 5.89
N ALA A 33 -11.90 22.48 7.19
CA ALA A 33 -10.65 22.19 7.89
C ALA A 33 -9.92 20.99 7.26
N VAL A 34 -10.62 19.88 7.06
CA VAL A 34 -10.06 18.66 6.46
C VAL A 34 -9.59 18.91 5.03
N ALA A 35 -10.39 19.60 4.23
CA ALA A 35 -10.04 19.95 2.85
C ALA A 35 -8.78 20.81 2.79
N THR A 36 -8.66 21.81 3.68
CA THR A 36 -7.50 22.70 3.76
C THR A 36 -6.24 21.94 4.13
N VAL A 37 -6.29 21.08 5.14
CA VAL A 37 -5.14 20.26 5.55
C VAL A 37 -4.72 19.31 4.44
N ASN A 38 -5.66 18.63 3.80
CA ASN A 38 -5.37 17.66 2.74
C ASN A 38 -4.85 18.32 1.43
N ALA A 39 -5.18 19.60 1.21
CA ALA A 39 -4.65 20.38 0.09
C ALA A 39 -3.23 20.90 0.32
N SER A 40 -2.70 20.84 1.56
CA SER A 40 -1.33 21.27 1.84
C SER A 40 -0.32 20.39 1.10
N PRO A 41 0.73 20.96 0.49
CA PRO A 41 1.82 20.20 -0.06
C PRO A 41 2.62 19.44 1.03
N TYR A 42 2.68 19.98 2.24
CA TYR A 42 3.40 19.40 3.38
C TYR A 42 2.43 18.67 4.32
N ARG A 43 2.61 17.35 4.43
CA ARG A 43 1.69 16.46 5.15
C ARG A 43 2.46 15.47 6.02
N LEU A 44 3.31 16.01 6.91
CA LEU A 44 4.09 15.20 7.84
C LEU A 44 3.23 14.68 9.00
N GLY A 45 2.56 15.58 9.70
CA GLY A 45 1.75 15.24 10.84
C GLY A 45 0.65 16.27 11.11
N ALA A 46 -0.35 15.85 11.86
CA ALA A 46 -1.42 16.69 12.35
C ALA A 46 -1.77 16.32 13.79
N SER A 47 -2.26 17.30 14.55
CA SER A 47 -2.83 17.11 15.88
C SER A 47 -4.27 17.59 15.89
N VAL A 48 -5.18 16.74 16.35
CA VAL A 48 -6.60 17.07 16.45
C VAL A 48 -7.00 17.16 17.91
N PHE A 49 -7.47 18.33 18.33
CA PHE A 49 -7.92 18.58 19.68
C PHE A 49 -9.44 18.68 19.73
N GLY A 50 -10.09 17.98 20.66
CA GLY A 50 -11.53 18.00 20.79
C GLY A 50 -12.10 16.79 21.52
N ALA A 51 -13.42 16.64 21.45
CA ALA A 51 -14.09 15.47 22.00
C ALA A 51 -13.58 14.19 21.32
N PRO A 52 -13.23 13.12 22.06
CA PRO A 52 -12.53 11.95 21.52
C PRO A 52 -13.22 11.29 20.31
N ARG A 53 -14.56 11.28 20.29
CA ARG A 53 -15.33 10.70 19.17
C ARG A 53 -15.18 11.52 17.89
N THR A 54 -15.37 12.83 18.01
CA THR A 54 -15.25 13.78 16.88
C THR A 54 -13.80 13.81 16.38
N ALA A 55 -12.83 13.92 17.30
CA ALA A 55 -11.42 13.95 16.93
C ALA A 55 -10.97 12.70 16.19
N ARG A 56 -11.46 11.50 16.55
CA ARG A 56 -11.19 10.26 15.79
C ARG A 56 -11.81 10.27 14.41
N ALA A 57 -13.04 10.77 14.27
CA ALA A 57 -13.71 10.88 12.97
C ALA A 57 -12.96 11.83 12.04
N LEU A 58 -12.48 12.96 12.55
CA LEU A 58 -11.65 13.90 11.79
C LEU A 58 -10.30 13.31 11.43
N ALA A 59 -9.61 12.70 12.38
CA ALA A 59 -8.29 12.07 12.17
C ALA A 59 -8.32 11.04 11.03
N ALA A 60 -9.41 10.27 10.91
CA ALA A 60 -9.57 9.27 9.84
C ALA A 60 -9.71 9.88 8.43
N ARG A 61 -10.00 11.18 8.33
CA ARG A 61 -10.18 11.90 7.06
C ARG A 61 -8.93 12.67 6.63
N LEU A 62 -7.93 12.79 7.52
CA LEU A 62 -6.70 13.53 7.23
C LEU A 62 -5.71 12.67 6.49
N ASP A 63 -5.24 13.15 5.33
CA ASP A 63 -4.21 12.52 4.52
C ASP A 63 -2.82 13.02 4.90
N VAL A 64 -2.39 12.69 6.10
CA VAL A 64 -1.06 13.03 6.65
C VAL A 64 -0.34 11.78 7.12
N GLY A 65 0.97 11.85 7.33
CA GLY A 65 1.78 10.73 7.76
C GLY A 65 1.42 10.22 9.16
N THR A 66 1.16 11.14 10.10
CA THR A 66 0.83 10.82 11.48
C THR A 66 -0.25 11.75 12.01
N VAL A 67 -1.22 11.21 12.76
CA VAL A 67 -2.22 12.03 13.47
C VAL A 67 -2.19 11.71 14.95
N THR A 68 -2.11 12.75 15.77
CA THR A 68 -2.30 12.66 17.22
C THR A 68 -3.65 13.24 17.62
N ILE A 69 -4.24 12.71 18.68
CA ILE A 69 -5.52 13.18 19.21
C ILE A 69 -5.30 13.66 20.63
N ASN A 70 -5.63 14.94 20.87
CA ASN A 70 -5.45 15.63 22.15
C ASN A 70 -4.00 15.56 22.68
N ASP A 71 -3.03 15.51 21.78
CA ASP A 71 -1.62 15.41 22.09
C ASP A 71 -0.76 16.01 20.96
N LEU A 72 0.52 16.23 21.27
CA LEU A 72 1.55 16.72 20.35
C LEU A 72 2.79 15.83 20.45
N ILE A 73 3.55 15.70 19.36
CA ILE A 73 4.93 15.21 19.34
C ILE A 73 5.12 13.72 19.73
N VAL A 74 4.24 13.09 20.52
CA VAL A 74 4.42 11.73 21.04
C VAL A 74 4.85 10.69 20.01
N PRO A 75 4.27 10.63 18.79
CA PRO A 75 4.70 9.66 17.79
C PRO A 75 6.15 9.85 17.34
N THR A 76 6.70 11.04 17.46
CA THR A 76 8.10 11.31 17.09
C THR A 76 9.09 10.79 18.13
N ALA A 77 8.63 10.51 19.34
CA ALA A 77 9.45 9.99 20.43
C ALA A 77 9.31 8.46 20.62
N ASP A 78 8.20 7.85 20.19
CA ASP A 78 7.98 6.41 20.34
C ASP A 78 8.69 5.61 19.24
N PRO A 79 9.70 4.77 19.57
CA PRO A 79 10.41 3.98 18.58
C PRO A 79 9.55 2.89 17.93
N ARG A 80 8.38 2.58 18.47
CA ARG A 80 7.44 1.59 17.94
C ARG A 80 6.49 2.17 16.90
N ALA A 81 6.28 3.49 16.92
CA ALA A 81 5.38 4.17 16.00
C ALA A 81 6.12 4.52 14.70
N PRO A 82 5.68 4.01 13.53
CA PRO A 82 6.24 4.44 12.26
C PRO A 82 6.00 5.94 12.08
N PHE A 83 7.03 6.65 11.61
CA PHE A 83 6.97 8.08 11.38
C PHE A 83 7.50 8.42 9.98
N GLY A 84 6.68 9.04 9.18
CA GLY A 84 7.01 9.43 7.82
C GLY A 84 6.05 10.47 7.29
N GLY A 85 6.43 11.18 6.24
CA GLY A 85 5.64 12.23 5.60
C GLY A 85 4.88 11.75 4.38
N ARG A 86 4.04 12.66 3.85
CA ARG A 86 3.36 12.52 2.57
C ARG A 86 3.53 13.80 1.75
N GLY A 87 3.44 13.69 0.43
CA GLY A 87 3.64 14.83 -0.46
C GLY A 87 5.05 15.41 -0.35
N ALA A 88 5.18 16.72 -0.25
CA ALA A 88 6.47 17.41 -0.14
C ALA A 88 7.18 17.15 1.21
N SER A 89 6.50 16.60 2.22
CA SER A 89 7.13 16.17 3.47
C SER A 89 7.97 14.89 3.33
N GLY A 90 8.07 14.32 2.14
CA GLY A 90 8.94 13.20 1.83
C GLY A 90 8.21 11.87 1.73
N PHE A 91 8.99 10.80 1.62
CA PHE A 91 8.52 9.42 1.47
C PHE A 91 9.32 8.49 2.39
N GLY A 92 8.83 7.26 2.52
CA GLY A 92 9.40 6.28 3.44
C GLY A 92 8.99 6.53 4.88
N VAL A 93 9.39 5.64 5.75
CA VAL A 93 9.12 5.73 7.18
C VAL A 93 10.37 5.44 8.00
N THR A 94 10.47 6.10 9.14
CA THR A 94 11.46 5.77 10.17
C THR A 94 10.75 5.12 11.34
N ARG A 95 11.47 4.29 12.10
CA ARG A 95 10.93 3.61 13.30
C ARG A 95 9.85 2.57 13.00
N GLY A 96 9.44 1.88 14.02
CA GLY A 96 8.52 0.75 13.89
C GLY A 96 9.10 -0.40 13.07
N ALA A 97 8.29 -1.41 12.81
CA ALA A 97 8.64 -2.52 11.94
C ALA A 97 8.81 -2.05 10.48
N GLU A 98 7.99 -1.10 10.06
CA GLU A 98 8.00 -0.50 8.72
C GLU A 98 9.32 0.22 8.44
N GLY A 99 9.80 1.03 9.39
CA GLY A 99 11.09 1.71 9.25
C GLY A 99 12.28 0.75 9.20
N LEU A 100 12.21 -0.37 9.91
CA LEU A 100 13.22 -1.42 9.80
C LEU A 100 13.18 -2.08 8.41
N LEU A 101 12.00 -2.35 7.88
CA LEU A 101 11.83 -2.93 6.54
C LEU A 101 12.34 -2.00 5.45
N ASP A 102 12.14 -0.69 5.56
CA ASP A 102 12.64 0.31 4.62
C ASP A 102 14.20 0.30 4.51
N MET A 103 14.88 -0.12 5.58
CA MET A 103 16.33 -0.26 5.59
C MET A 103 16.83 -1.61 5.06
N THR A 104 15.92 -2.49 4.65
CA THR A 104 16.24 -3.84 4.17
C THR A 104 15.92 -3.99 2.69
N ARG A 105 16.48 -5.03 2.09
CA ARG A 105 16.12 -5.44 0.74
C ARG A 105 15.67 -6.89 0.78
N PRO A 106 14.44 -7.21 0.37
CA PRO A 106 13.98 -8.58 0.31
C PRO A 106 14.83 -9.36 -0.70
N ARG A 107 15.28 -10.54 -0.30
CA ARG A 107 15.98 -11.50 -1.17
C ARG A 107 15.13 -12.77 -1.24
N VAL A 108 14.70 -13.12 -2.42
CA VAL A 108 13.97 -14.35 -2.65
C VAL A 108 14.95 -15.42 -3.11
N VAL A 109 14.99 -16.55 -2.40
CA VAL A 109 15.71 -17.75 -2.80
C VAL A 109 14.65 -18.81 -3.11
N TRP A 110 14.57 -19.19 -4.36
CA TRP A 110 13.66 -20.23 -4.80
C TRP A 110 14.42 -21.52 -5.11
N HIS A 111 14.11 -22.60 -4.37
CA HIS A 111 14.68 -23.92 -4.61
C HIS A 111 13.57 -24.89 -5.03
N LYS A 112 13.72 -25.50 -6.18
CA LYS A 112 12.81 -26.52 -6.67
C LYS A 112 13.50 -27.89 -6.64
N SER A 113 13.04 -28.77 -5.78
CA SER A 113 13.53 -30.15 -5.65
C SER A 113 12.97 -31.12 -6.70
N ALA A 114 11.87 -30.77 -7.39
CA ALA A 114 11.23 -31.63 -8.37
C ALA A 114 12.07 -31.77 -9.66
N ARG A 115 12.29 -32.99 -10.12
CA ARG A 115 13.00 -33.30 -11.38
C ARG A 115 12.31 -32.73 -12.63
N ARG A 116 10.97 -32.64 -12.63
CA ARG A 116 10.21 -32.10 -13.76
C ARG A 116 10.11 -30.57 -13.67
N ARG A 117 10.65 -29.90 -14.68
CA ARG A 117 10.61 -28.44 -14.84
C ARG A 117 9.61 -28.08 -15.93
N LEU A 118 8.36 -27.74 -15.56
CA LEU A 118 7.29 -27.43 -16.49
C LEU A 118 7.64 -26.30 -17.46
N HIS A 119 8.42 -25.32 -17.00
CA HIS A 119 8.84 -24.17 -17.81
C HIS A 119 9.92 -24.49 -18.87
N HIS A 120 10.48 -25.70 -18.85
CA HIS A 120 11.41 -26.17 -19.90
C HIS A 120 10.68 -26.99 -21.00
N ARG A 121 9.38 -27.23 -20.87
CA ARG A 121 8.60 -27.92 -21.89
C ARG A 121 8.12 -26.95 -22.94
N ALA A 122 8.12 -27.35 -24.20
CA ALA A 122 7.45 -26.61 -25.26
C ALA A 122 5.98 -26.37 -24.88
N VAL A 123 5.51 -25.17 -25.10
CA VAL A 123 4.11 -24.81 -24.85
C VAL A 123 3.30 -25.34 -26.03
N ASP A 124 2.69 -26.51 -25.88
CA ASP A 124 1.69 -27.02 -26.81
C ASP A 124 0.29 -26.44 -26.53
N ALA A 125 -0.65 -26.73 -27.43
CA ALA A 125 -2.02 -26.24 -27.27
C ALA A 125 -2.71 -26.72 -25.97
N GLY A 126 -2.31 -27.88 -25.43
CA GLY A 126 -2.81 -28.40 -24.15
C GLY A 126 -2.32 -27.56 -22.97
N VAL A 127 -1.01 -27.30 -22.93
CA VAL A 127 -0.40 -26.44 -21.91
C VAL A 127 -0.97 -25.01 -21.97
N ALA A 128 -1.15 -24.46 -23.17
CA ALA A 128 -1.76 -23.15 -23.33
C ALA A 128 -3.19 -23.07 -22.75
N ARG A 129 -4.02 -24.09 -22.99
CA ARG A 129 -5.38 -24.18 -22.41
C ARG A 129 -5.36 -24.30 -20.89
N VAL A 130 -4.44 -25.08 -20.33
CA VAL A 130 -4.27 -25.21 -18.87
C VAL A 130 -3.90 -23.86 -18.26
N ILE A 131 -2.92 -23.15 -18.85
CA ILE A 131 -2.53 -21.83 -18.36
C ILE A 131 -3.71 -20.84 -18.44
N ALA A 132 -4.44 -20.83 -19.55
CA ALA A 132 -5.60 -19.95 -19.73
C ALA A 132 -6.75 -20.26 -18.76
N ALA A 133 -6.87 -21.49 -18.26
CA ALA A 133 -7.89 -21.87 -17.29
C ALA A 133 -7.53 -21.46 -15.83
N LEU A 134 -6.27 -21.21 -15.52
CA LEU A 134 -5.84 -20.87 -14.14
C LEU A 134 -6.50 -19.60 -13.57
N PRO A 135 -6.59 -18.47 -14.29
CA PRO A 135 -7.25 -17.29 -13.77
C PRO A 135 -8.73 -17.53 -13.43
N ALA A 136 -9.43 -18.32 -14.28
CA ALA A 136 -10.82 -18.66 -14.05
C ALA A 136 -11.01 -19.55 -12.81
N LEU A 137 -10.06 -20.42 -12.49
CA LEU A 137 -10.05 -21.22 -11.26
C LEU A 137 -9.82 -20.36 -10.02
N CYS A 138 -8.88 -19.45 -10.07
CA CYS A 138 -8.49 -18.62 -8.91
C CYS A 138 -9.53 -17.54 -8.60
N TYR A 139 -10.02 -16.86 -9.64
CA TYR A 139 -10.79 -15.61 -9.51
C TYR A 139 -12.21 -15.70 -10.10
N GLY A 140 -12.57 -16.79 -10.75
CA GLY A 140 -13.87 -16.95 -11.41
C GLY A 140 -15.03 -17.23 -10.46
N SER A 141 -16.25 -17.07 -10.97
CA SER A 141 -17.48 -17.51 -10.30
C SER A 141 -17.53 -19.05 -10.19
N ALA A 142 -18.44 -19.59 -9.37
CA ALA A 142 -18.58 -21.03 -9.19
C ALA A 142 -18.78 -21.78 -10.53
N ARG A 143 -19.55 -21.19 -11.46
CA ARG A 143 -19.77 -21.76 -12.81
C ARG A 143 -18.49 -21.76 -13.65
N THR A 144 -17.73 -20.67 -13.65
CA THR A 144 -16.48 -20.54 -14.39
C THR A 144 -15.38 -21.42 -13.81
N ARG A 145 -15.31 -21.57 -12.50
CA ARG A 145 -14.39 -22.51 -11.82
C ARG A 145 -14.68 -23.96 -12.22
N LEU A 146 -15.94 -24.35 -12.25
CA LEU A 146 -16.34 -25.71 -12.64
C LEU A 146 -16.00 -25.99 -14.11
N ALA A 147 -16.23 -25.06 -15.02
CA ALA A 147 -15.87 -25.16 -16.42
C ALA A 147 -14.35 -25.27 -16.61
N ALA A 148 -13.57 -24.43 -15.92
CA ALA A 148 -12.10 -24.47 -15.93
C ALA A 148 -11.57 -25.80 -15.39
N LEU A 149 -12.15 -26.32 -14.31
CA LEU A 149 -11.77 -27.61 -13.73
C LEU A 149 -12.03 -28.77 -14.71
N ARG A 150 -13.19 -28.78 -15.40
CA ARG A 150 -13.48 -29.78 -16.45
C ARG A 150 -12.46 -29.73 -17.59
N THR A 151 -12.06 -28.55 -18.03
CA THR A 151 -11.02 -28.38 -19.05
C THR A 151 -9.69 -28.94 -18.60
N LEU A 152 -9.28 -28.65 -17.36
CA LEU A 152 -8.03 -29.15 -16.78
C LEU A 152 -8.03 -30.68 -16.66
N VAL A 153 -9.11 -31.27 -16.14
CA VAL A 153 -9.23 -32.72 -15.99
C VAL A 153 -9.17 -33.39 -17.34
N ARG A 154 -9.90 -32.89 -18.33
CA ARG A 154 -9.90 -33.44 -19.70
C ARG A 154 -8.48 -33.39 -20.32
N ASP A 155 -7.81 -32.27 -20.24
CA ASP A 155 -6.49 -32.09 -20.89
C ASP A 155 -5.36 -32.81 -20.13
N LEU A 156 -5.46 -32.96 -18.81
CA LEU A 156 -4.53 -33.76 -18.00
C LEU A 156 -4.70 -35.27 -18.20
N VAL A 157 -5.93 -35.76 -18.42
CA VAL A 157 -6.23 -37.19 -18.60
C VAL A 157 -5.95 -37.62 -20.03
N ILE A 158 -6.25 -36.79 -21.05
CA ILE A 158 -6.12 -37.13 -22.47
C ILE A 158 -4.69 -36.95 -22.95
N HIS A 159 -3.91 -36.00 -22.40
CA HIS A 159 -2.51 -35.78 -22.77
C HIS A 159 -1.55 -36.46 -21.80
N ARG A 160 -1.58 -37.81 -21.71
CA ARG A 160 -0.40 -38.56 -21.25
C ARG A 160 0.75 -38.26 -22.22
N PRO A 161 1.88 -37.69 -21.79
CA PRO A 161 3.02 -37.48 -22.67
C PRO A 161 3.52 -38.84 -23.18
N PRO A 162 3.95 -38.93 -24.45
CA PRO A 162 4.65 -40.11 -24.94
C PRO A 162 5.82 -40.36 -23.97
N GLN A 163 5.98 -41.60 -23.54
CA GLN A 163 7.12 -42.04 -22.75
C GLN A 163 8.38 -41.68 -23.50
N ALA A 164 9.26 -40.90 -22.89
CA ALA A 164 10.60 -40.63 -23.43
C ALA A 164 11.28 -41.99 -23.60
N GLN A 165 11.56 -42.37 -24.83
CA GLN A 165 12.47 -43.47 -25.12
C GLN A 165 13.81 -43.08 -24.49
N GLU A 166 14.21 -43.84 -23.49
CA GLU A 166 15.57 -43.80 -22.98
C GLU A 166 16.51 -44.22 -24.13
N HIS A 167 17.16 -43.25 -24.75
CA HIS A 167 18.35 -43.54 -25.54
C HIS A 167 19.47 -43.83 -24.54
N SER A 168 19.69 -45.10 -24.32
CA SER A 168 20.95 -45.63 -23.81
C SER A 168 22.03 -45.45 -24.89
N ALA A 169 23.01 -44.64 -24.61
CA ALA A 169 24.36 -44.65 -25.13
C ALA A 169 25.28 -44.07 -24.09
#